data_e6d50d3d4e9d62491f7aeaa758951f89
#
_entry.id   e6d50d3d4e9d62491f7aeaa758951f89
#
_cell.length_a   1.000
_cell.length_b   1.000
_cell.length_c   1.000
_cell.angle_alpha   90.00
_cell.angle_beta   90.00
_cell.angle_gamma   90.00
#
_symmetry.space_group_name_H-M   'P 1'
#
loop_
_entity.id
_entity.type
_entity.pdbx_description
1 polymer ?
#
loop_
_entity_poly.entity_id
_entity_poly.type
_entity_poly.pdbx_seq_one_letter_code
_entity_poly.pdbx_strand_id
1 'polypeptide(L)'
;MPLYFAEHKHTADTCPTKQPEMMQMLGQHVSQENASKFGIQIHSDVVLPGQHHLMMVLAAPTQEPVDKFMQPFSMVGTVEVTEVRTCDQVVASGRC
;
A
#
# COMPACT_ATOMS: atom_id res chain seq x y z
N MET A 1 5.54 -14.47 6.43
CA MET A 1 4.40 -13.57 6.69
C MET A 1 3.49 -13.53 5.46
N PRO A 2 2.16 -13.47 5.65
CA PRO A 2 1.26 -13.26 4.51
C PRO A 2 1.57 -12.00 3.73
N LEU A 3 1.14 -11.98 2.47
CA LEU A 3 1.26 -10.81 1.61
C LEU A 3 -0.10 -10.13 1.45
N TYR A 4 -0.07 -8.82 1.32
CA TYR A 4 -1.26 -8.01 1.10
C TYR A 4 -1.03 -7.07 -0.05
N PHE A 5 -2.06 -6.92 -0.89
CA PHE A 5 -2.08 -5.96 -1.97
C PHE A 5 -2.93 -4.78 -1.54
N ALA A 6 -2.31 -3.62 -1.42
CA ALA A 6 -2.98 -2.40 -1.00
C ALA A 6 -3.09 -1.45 -2.18
N GLU A 7 -4.31 -1.00 -2.46
CA GLU A 7 -4.58 -0.06 -3.54
C GLU A 7 -5.16 1.22 -2.97
N HIS A 8 -4.65 2.34 -3.45
CA HIS A 8 -5.16 3.66 -3.11
C HIS A 8 -5.50 4.40 -4.40
N LYS A 9 -6.72 4.91 -4.49
CA LYS A 9 -7.17 5.73 -5.62
C LYS A 9 -7.68 7.05 -5.10
N HIS A 10 -7.32 8.13 -5.77
CA HIS A 10 -7.83 9.45 -5.46
C HIS A 10 -8.15 10.20 -6.75
N THR A 11 -8.86 11.33 -6.63
CA THR A 11 -9.19 12.17 -7.78
C THR A 11 -8.09 13.20 -8.02
N ALA A 12 -8.14 13.88 -9.18
CA ALA A 12 -7.22 14.97 -9.47
C ALA A 12 -7.34 16.10 -8.43
N ASP A 13 -8.54 16.32 -7.89
CA ASP A 13 -8.79 17.37 -6.90
C ASP A 13 -8.13 17.09 -5.55
N THR A 14 -8.05 15.82 -5.18
CA THR A 14 -7.47 15.39 -3.89
C THR A 14 -6.04 14.88 -4.03
N CYS A 15 -5.44 15.01 -5.21
CA CYS A 15 -4.09 14.50 -5.48
C CYS A 15 -3.05 15.17 -4.58
N PRO A 16 -2.29 14.39 -3.78
CA PRO A 16 -1.30 14.97 -2.86
C PRO A 16 -0.20 15.77 -3.56
N THR A 17 0.05 15.52 -4.85
CA THR A 17 1.09 16.23 -5.60
C THR A 17 0.85 17.74 -5.67
N LYS A 18 -0.38 18.20 -5.41
CA LYS A 18 -0.72 19.62 -5.39
C LYS A 18 -0.28 20.31 -4.10
N GLN A 19 0.11 19.54 -3.08
CA GLN A 19 0.50 20.07 -1.77
C GLN A 19 1.88 19.51 -1.40
N PRO A 20 2.95 20.31 -1.52
CA PRO A 20 4.32 19.84 -1.25
C PRO A 20 4.50 19.24 0.14
N GLU A 21 3.85 19.79 1.15
CA GLU A 21 3.96 19.30 2.52
C GLU A 21 3.34 17.90 2.64
N MET A 22 2.22 17.67 1.99
CA MET A 22 1.56 16.36 1.99
C MET A 22 2.39 15.33 1.24
N MET A 23 2.99 15.73 0.12
CA MET A 23 3.88 14.84 -0.64
C MET A 23 5.08 14.42 0.20
N GLN A 24 5.68 15.36 0.93
CA GLN A 24 6.81 15.04 1.81
C GLN A 24 6.38 14.09 2.92
N MET A 25 5.25 14.34 3.54
CA MET A 25 4.70 13.50 4.60
C MET A 25 4.43 12.08 4.10
N LEU A 26 3.80 11.94 2.95
CA LEU A 26 3.51 10.63 2.37
C LEU A 26 4.78 9.88 1.96
N GLY A 27 5.76 10.59 1.41
CA GLY A 27 7.06 10.00 1.07
C GLY A 27 7.79 9.45 2.28
N GLN A 28 7.71 10.14 3.41
CA GLN A 28 8.28 9.66 4.67
C GLN A 28 7.45 8.51 5.25
N HIS A 29 6.13 8.54 5.07
CA HIS A 29 5.24 7.50 5.56
C HIS A 29 5.47 6.18 4.81
N VAL A 30 5.63 6.23 3.49
CA VAL A 30 5.87 5.05 2.64
C VAL A 30 7.38 4.79 2.55
N SER A 31 7.99 4.46 3.67
CA SER A 31 9.39 4.10 3.74
C SER A 31 9.54 2.78 4.50
N GLN A 32 10.61 2.04 4.22
CA GLN A 32 10.87 0.79 4.94
C GLN A 32 11.06 1.06 6.44
N GLU A 33 11.71 2.17 6.77
CA GLU A 33 11.92 2.55 8.17
C GLU A 33 10.59 2.74 8.90
N ASN A 34 9.66 3.48 8.30
CA ASN A 34 8.35 3.70 8.93
C ASN A 34 7.50 2.43 8.90
N ALA A 35 7.54 1.68 7.80
CA ALA A 35 6.80 0.43 7.70
C ALA A 35 7.19 -0.57 8.78
N SER A 36 8.48 -0.65 9.12
CA SER A 36 8.95 -1.56 10.17
C SER A 36 8.39 -1.20 11.54
N LYS A 37 8.04 0.05 11.78
CA LYS A 37 7.37 0.45 13.03
C LYS A 37 5.97 -0.14 13.16
N PHE A 38 5.35 -0.48 12.03
CA PHE A 38 4.05 -1.15 11.98
C PHE A 38 4.18 -2.67 11.92
N GLY A 39 5.40 -3.21 11.88
CA GLY A 39 5.64 -4.63 11.68
C GLY A 39 5.42 -5.07 10.25
N ILE A 40 5.57 -4.16 9.29
CA ILE A 40 5.31 -4.39 7.87
C ILE A 40 6.60 -4.30 7.08
N GLN A 41 6.72 -5.12 6.04
CA GLN A 41 7.80 -5.04 5.07
C GLN A 41 7.20 -4.67 3.71
N ILE A 42 7.68 -3.59 3.10
CA ILE A 42 7.25 -3.18 1.76
C ILE A 42 8.04 -3.98 0.74
N HIS A 43 7.35 -4.80 -0.05
CA HIS A 43 7.97 -5.55 -1.14
C HIS A 43 8.03 -4.72 -2.41
N SER A 44 6.99 -3.94 -2.67
CA SER A 44 6.88 -3.17 -3.90
C SER A 44 5.89 -2.03 -3.70
N ASP A 45 6.18 -0.89 -4.31
CA ASP A 45 5.26 0.24 -4.36
C ASP A 45 5.39 0.88 -5.74
N VAL A 46 4.26 1.06 -6.41
CA VAL A 46 4.21 1.60 -7.76
C VAL A 46 3.00 2.51 -7.91
N VAL A 47 3.10 3.46 -8.82
CA VAL A 47 2.03 4.39 -9.14
C VAL A 47 1.77 4.33 -10.64
N LEU A 48 0.50 4.32 -11.05
CA LEU A 48 0.11 4.46 -12.45
C LEU A 48 0.11 5.96 -12.78
N PRO A 49 1.06 6.41 -13.62
CA PRO A 49 1.14 7.84 -13.95
C PRO A 49 -0.16 8.34 -14.58
N GLY A 50 -0.65 9.47 -14.11
CA GLY A 50 -1.87 10.09 -14.63
C GLY A 50 -3.16 9.42 -14.21
N GLN A 51 -3.11 8.30 -13.48
CA GLN A 51 -4.30 7.58 -13.05
C GLN A 51 -4.63 7.79 -11.57
N HIS A 52 -3.78 8.49 -10.84
CA HIS A 52 -3.97 8.74 -9.40
C HIS A 52 -4.21 7.43 -8.63
N HIS A 53 -3.42 6.43 -8.96
CA HIS A 53 -3.58 5.06 -8.43
C HIS A 53 -2.22 4.57 -7.91
N LEU A 54 -2.16 4.32 -6.61
CA LEU A 54 -0.99 3.76 -5.93
C LEU A 54 -1.26 2.29 -5.61
N MET A 55 -0.29 1.43 -5.87
CA MET A 55 -0.38 0.00 -5.56
C MET A 55 0.85 -0.42 -4.78
N MET A 56 0.64 -1.23 -3.74
CA MET A 56 1.73 -1.76 -2.92
C MET A 56 1.53 -3.23 -2.65
N VAL A 57 2.64 -3.97 -2.56
CA VAL A 57 2.66 -5.34 -2.05
C VAL A 57 3.42 -5.31 -0.74
N LEU A 58 2.75 -5.71 0.33
CA LEU A 58 3.27 -5.62 1.69
C LEU A 58 3.25 -6.98 2.37
N ALA A 59 4.27 -7.28 3.18
CA ALA A 59 4.26 -8.45 4.05
C ALA A 59 3.93 -8.00 5.47
N ALA A 60 3.00 -8.69 6.12
CA ALA A 60 2.59 -8.40 7.50
C ALA A 60 2.06 -9.67 8.16
N PRO A 61 2.10 -9.76 9.50
CA PRO A 61 1.55 -10.94 10.19
C PRO A 61 0.04 -11.08 10.03
N THR A 62 -0.69 -9.96 9.99
CA THR A 62 -2.14 -9.92 9.79
C THR A 62 -2.49 -8.67 8.97
N GLN A 63 -3.75 -8.53 8.60
CA GLN A 63 -4.23 -7.38 7.83
C GLN A 63 -4.27 -6.09 8.66
N GLU A 64 -4.51 -6.19 9.96
CA GLU A 64 -4.69 -5.01 10.81
C GLU A 64 -3.54 -3.99 10.71
N PRO A 65 -2.25 -4.38 10.80
CA PRO A 65 -1.17 -3.41 10.62
C PRO A 65 -1.18 -2.76 9.24
N VAL A 66 -1.58 -3.49 8.19
CA VAL A 66 -1.66 -2.94 6.84
C VAL A 66 -2.75 -1.88 6.77
N ASP A 67 -3.91 -2.15 7.36
CA ASP A 67 -5.03 -1.18 7.40
C ASP A 67 -4.60 0.10 8.10
N LYS A 68 -3.88 -0.02 9.22
CA LYS A 68 -3.36 1.13 9.96
C LYS A 68 -2.34 1.92 9.16
N PHE A 69 -1.45 1.20 8.46
CA PHE A 69 -0.42 1.83 7.64
C PHE A 69 -1.05 2.61 6.48
N MET A 70 -2.16 2.11 5.92
CA MET A 70 -2.84 2.74 4.80
C MET A 70 -3.84 3.82 5.22
N GLN A 71 -4.12 3.97 6.51
CA GLN A 71 -5.14 4.90 7.00
C GLN A 71 -4.96 6.35 6.51
N PRO A 72 -3.75 6.92 6.48
CA PRO A 72 -3.58 8.30 5.98
C PRO A 72 -4.07 8.47 4.53
N PHE A 73 -3.95 7.41 3.71
CA PHE A 73 -4.41 7.47 2.32
C PHE A 73 -5.92 7.50 2.21
N SER A 74 -6.63 6.92 3.19
CA SER A 74 -8.09 6.91 3.18
C SER A 74 -8.69 8.30 3.41
N MET A 75 -7.87 9.24 3.89
CA MET A 75 -8.31 10.62 4.10
C MET A 75 -8.41 11.42 2.80
N VAL A 76 -7.71 10.98 1.74
CA VAL A 76 -7.68 11.70 0.47
C VAL A 76 -8.22 10.87 -0.69
N GLY A 77 -8.74 9.68 -0.42
CA GLY A 77 -9.27 8.80 -1.46
C GLY A 77 -9.75 7.48 -0.87
N THR A 78 -9.80 6.46 -1.72
CA THR A 78 -10.20 5.11 -1.30
C THR A 78 -8.99 4.24 -1.06
N VAL A 79 -9.14 3.26 -0.17
CA VAL A 79 -8.12 2.26 0.12
C VAL A 79 -8.77 0.89 0.10
N GLU A 80 -8.15 -0.06 -0.59
CA GLU A 80 -8.61 -1.44 -0.63
C GLU A 80 -7.41 -2.33 -0.33
N VAL A 81 -7.56 -3.25 0.62
CA VAL A 81 -6.51 -4.18 1.03
C VAL A 81 -7.01 -5.61 0.82
N THR A 82 -6.22 -6.41 0.10
CA THR A 82 -6.57 -7.79 -0.22
C THR A 82 -5.39 -8.70 0.11
N GLU A 83 -5.64 -9.80 0.81
CA GLU A 83 -4.60 -10.80 1.01
C GLU A 83 -4.32 -11.48 -0.33
N VAL A 84 -3.03 -11.65 -0.66
CA VAL A 84 -2.59 -12.21 -1.94
C VAL A 84 -1.52 -13.26 -1.72
N ARG A 85 -1.22 -14.04 -2.76
CA ARG A 85 -0.17 -15.04 -2.78
C ARG A 85 0.72 -14.85 -3.98
N THR A 86 1.95 -15.33 -3.88
CA THR A 86 2.85 -15.39 -5.03
C THR A 86 2.42 -16.49 -5.98
N CYS A 87 2.85 -16.40 -7.23
CA CYS A 87 2.61 -17.47 -8.21
C CYS A 87 3.22 -18.80 -7.73
N ASP A 88 4.40 -18.75 -7.12
CA ASP A 88 5.05 -19.95 -6.58
C ASP A 88 4.21 -20.63 -5.50
N GLN A 89 3.59 -19.85 -4.63
CA GLN A 89 2.70 -20.37 -3.60
C GLN A 89 1.46 -21.03 -4.21
N VAL A 90 0.90 -20.42 -5.24
CA VAL A 90 -0.28 -20.97 -5.92
C VAL A 90 0.09 -22.26 -6.64
N VAL A 91 1.22 -22.30 -7.33
CA VAL A 91 1.71 -23.50 -8.00
C VAL A 91 1.93 -24.63 -7.00
N ALA A 92 2.56 -24.33 -5.87
CA ALA A 92 2.83 -25.34 -4.83
C ALA A 92 1.55 -25.89 -4.20
N SER A 93 0.52 -25.05 -4.04
CA SER A 93 -0.76 -25.48 -3.46
C SER A 93 -1.70 -26.16 -4.45
N GLY A 94 -1.50 -25.92 -5.75
CA GLY A 94 -2.39 -26.40 -6.81
C GLY A 94 -3.73 -25.70 -6.86
N ARG A 95 -3.85 -24.52 -6.24
CA ARG A 95 -5.11 -23.75 -6.16
C ARG A 95 -4.88 -22.27 -6.42
N CYS A 96 -5.82 -21.65 -7.08
CA CYS A 96 -5.90 -20.19 -7.18
C CYS A 96 -6.81 -19.61 -6.12
#